data_6e6a8dbd05eee946aeb89e05293198ae
#
_entry.id   6e6a8dbd05eee946aeb89e05293198ae
#
_cell.length_a   1.000
_cell.length_b   1.000
_cell.length_c   1.000
_cell.angle_alpha   90.00
_cell.angle_beta   90.00
_cell.angle_gamma   90.00
#
_symmetry.space_group_name_H-M   'P 1'
#
loop_
_entity.id
_entity.type
_entity.pdbx_description
1 polymer ?
#
loop_
_entity_poly.entity_id
_entity_poly.type
_entity_poly.pdbx_seq_one_letter_code
_entity_poly.pdbx_strand_id
1 'polypeptide(L)'
;MKFSKLDGMKVVSLDAFRVGEISGIEIDTKRWDVTHIHIELTDEAIKELSFKKPIFGNINICLPIGYVKAIGDFVTLSRKLDGLKRIPECK
;
A
#
# COMPACT_ATOMS: atom_id res chain seq x y z
N MET A 1 -14.05 9.19 7.67
CA MET A 1 -13.34 7.96 8.09
C MET A 1 -12.16 8.34 8.97
N LYS A 2 -11.99 7.65 10.09
CA LYS A 2 -10.85 7.88 10.96
C LYS A 2 -9.65 7.09 10.48
N PHE A 3 -8.44 7.64 10.65
CA PHE A 3 -7.21 6.93 10.29
C PHE A 3 -7.08 5.61 11.06
N SER A 4 -7.51 5.57 12.31
CA SER A 4 -7.47 4.35 13.12
C SER A 4 -8.23 3.19 12.48
N LYS A 5 -9.21 3.47 11.62
CA LYS A 5 -9.95 2.45 10.88
C LYS A 5 -9.18 1.97 9.66
N LEU A 6 -8.35 2.83 9.06
CA LEU A 6 -7.52 2.48 7.92
C LEU A 6 -6.28 1.69 8.33
N ASP A 7 -5.71 2.00 9.50
CA ASP A 7 -4.49 1.35 9.97
C ASP A 7 -4.69 -0.16 10.11
N GLY A 8 -3.83 -0.92 9.47
CA GLY A 8 -3.93 -2.38 9.45
C GLY A 8 -4.94 -2.93 8.44
N MET A 9 -5.66 -2.07 7.71
CA MET A 9 -6.63 -2.52 6.72
C MET A 9 -5.92 -3.24 5.57
N LYS A 10 -6.48 -4.38 5.16
CA LYS A 10 -5.92 -5.18 4.06
C LYS A 10 -6.01 -4.43 2.74
N VAL A 11 -4.98 -4.59 1.90
CA VAL A 11 -4.91 -3.98 0.58
C VAL A 11 -4.82 -5.10 -0.46
N VAL A 12 -5.71 -5.04 -1.46
CA VAL A 12 -5.78 -6.03 -2.55
C VAL A 12 -5.61 -5.30 -3.88
N SER A 13 -4.86 -5.92 -4.79
CA SER A 13 -4.71 -5.42 -6.15
C SER A 13 -5.99 -5.67 -6.96
N LEU A 14 -6.04 -5.09 -8.16
CA LEU A 14 -7.20 -5.25 -9.05
C LEU A 14 -7.45 -6.71 -9.42
N ASP A 15 -6.39 -7.53 -9.48
CA ASP A 15 -6.47 -8.96 -9.76
C ASP A 15 -6.63 -9.81 -8.47
N ALA A 16 -7.08 -9.17 -7.39
CA ALA A 16 -7.39 -9.81 -6.11
C ALA A 16 -6.19 -10.43 -5.38
N PHE A 17 -4.98 -9.96 -5.68
CA PHE A 17 -3.79 -10.39 -4.95
C PHE A 17 -3.67 -9.59 -3.66
N ARG A 18 -3.39 -10.26 -2.55
CA ARG A 18 -3.20 -9.60 -1.26
C ARG A 18 -1.83 -8.92 -1.22
N VAL A 19 -1.82 -7.60 -1.39
CA VAL A 19 -0.60 -6.80 -1.45
C VAL A 19 0.00 -6.60 -0.07
N GLY A 20 -0.82 -6.27 0.91
CA GLY A 20 -0.34 -5.99 2.26
C GLY A 20 -1.39 -5.35 3.14
N GLU A 21 -0.93 -4.53 4.07
CA GLU A 21 -1.78 -3.81 5.01
C GLU A 21 -1.34 -2.35 5.08
N ILE A 22 -2.30 -1.46 5.31
CA ILE A 22 -1.97 -0.04 5.48
C ILE A 22 -1.20 0.14 6.79
N SER A 23 0.00 0.74 6.71
CA SER A 23 0.86 1.03 7.85
C SER A 23 1.00 2.52 8.14
N GLY A 24 0.55 3.39 7.24
CA GLY A 24 0.61 4.83 7.43
C GLY A 24 0.03 5.59 6.25
N ILE A 25 0.00 6.89 6.38
CA ILE A 25 -0.43 7.80 5.32
C ILE A 25 0.50 9.01 5.28
N GLU A 26 0.60 9.63 4.10
CA GLU A 26 1.27 10.91 3.93
C GLU A 26 0.24 11.98 3.61
N ILE A 27 0.37 13.12 4.28
CA ILE A 27 -0.55 14.25 4.13
C ILE A 27 0.23 15.46 3.66
N ASP A 28 -0.32 16.15 2.64
CA ASP A 28 0.14 17.47 2.26
C ASP A 28 -0.50 18.47 3.22
N THR A 29 0.29 19.06 4.12
CA THR A 29 -0.20 19.96 5.16
C THR A 29 -0.63 21.33 4.62
N LYS A 30 -0.29 21.68 3.38
CA LYS A 30 -0.75 22.91 2.76
C LYS A 30 -2.20 22.79 2.28
N ARG A 31 -2.55 21.60 1.76
CA ARG A 31 -3.89 21.31 1.24
C ARG A 31 -4.72 20.44 2.16
N TRP A 32 -4.08 19.82 3.16
CA TRP A 32 -4.70 18.84 4.04
C TRP A 32 -5.28 17.64 3.29
N ASP A 33 -4.60 17.25 2.20
CA ASP A 33 -4.96 16.09 1.39
C ASP A 33 -4.04 14.92 1.66
N VAL A 34 -4.60 13.72 1.63
CA VAL A 34 -3.81 12.50 1.64
C VAL A 34 -3.17 12.33 0.26
N THR A 35 -1.86 12.22 0.20
CA THR A 35 -1.12 12.08 -1.06
C THR A 35 -0.70 10.65 -1.33
N HIS A 36 -0.33 9.91 -0.29
CA HIS A 36 0.16 8.54 -0.38
C HIS A 36 -0.35 7.71 0.77
N ILE A 37 -0.44 6.41 0.55
CA ILE A 37 -0.62 5.43 1.61
C ILE A 37 0.64 4.58 1.71
N HIS A 38 1.01 4.22 2.93
CA HIS A 38 2.12 3.29 3.16
C HIS A 38 1.53 1.90 3.31
N ILE A 39 2.06 0.95 2.54
CA ILE A 39 1.61 -0.43 2.58
C ILE A 39 2.75 -1.31 3.04
N GLU A 40 2.54 -2.02 4.14
CA GLU A 40 3.45 -3.06 4.59
C GLU A 40 3.16 -4.31 3.78
N LEU A 41 4.12 -4.72 2.94
CA LEU A 41 3.92 -5.81 1.99
C LEU A 41 3.84 -7.18 2.67
N THR A 42 3.00 -8.06 2.12
CA THR A 42 3.03 -9.48 2.48
C THR A 42 4.30 -10.13 1.92
N ASP A 43 4.69 -11.28 2.47
CA ASP A 43 5.85 -12.02 1.97
C ASP A 43 5.67 -12.39 0.50
N GLU A 44 4.46 -12.79 0.12
CA GLU A 44 4.13 -13.13 -1.26
C GLU A 44 4.30 -11.92 -2.18
N ALA A 45 3.84 -10.74 -1.74
CA ALA A 45 4.00 -9.52 -2.54
C ALA A 45 5.46 -9.12 -2.68
N ILE A 46 6.24 -9.24 -1.62
CA ILE A 46 7.68 -8.96 -1.65
C ILE A 46 8.34 -9.82 -2.73
N LYS A 47 8.01 -11.10 -2.77
CA LYS A 47 8.55 -12.04 -3.73
C LYS A 47 8.11 -11.72 -5.16
N GLU A 48 6.81 -11.49 -5.36
CA GLU A 48 6.26 -11.22 -6.69
C GLU A 48 6.75 -9.88 -7.26
N LEU A 49 6.96 -8.88 -6.39
CA LEU A 49 7.45 -7.58 -6.80
C LEU A 49 8.97 -7.50 -6.87
N SER A 50 9.65 -8.62 -6.61
CA SER A 50 11.11 -8.73 -6.70
C SER A 50 11.88 -7.82 -5.73
N PHE A 51 11.28 -7.50 -4.61
CA PHE A 51 12.00 -6.81 -3.54
C PHE A 51 12.92 -7.79 -2.81
N LYS A 52 14.06 -7.29 -2.39
CA LYS A 52 14.96 -8.07 -1.55
C LYS A 52 14.45 -8.04 -0.12
N LYS A 53 14.03 -9.20 0.40
CA LYS A 53 13.51 -9.29 1.76
C LYS A 53 14.62 -9.01 2.77
N PRO A 54 14.43 -8.05 3.71
CA PRO A 54 15.40 -7.79 4.76
C PRO A 54 15.45 -8.95 5.76
N ILE A 55 16.59 -9.10 6.44
CA ILE A 55 16.75 -10.12 7.48
C ILE A 55 15.81 -9.80 8.67
N PHE A 56 15.70 -8.53 9.01
CA PHE A 56 14.79 -8.04 10.05
C PHE A 56 13.89 -6.96 9.48
N GLY A 57 12.65 -6.92 9.98
CA GLY A 57 11.69 -5.90 9.61
C GLY A 57 10.89 -6.24 8.36
N ASN A 58 10.16 -5.25 7.89
CA ASN A 58 9.20 -5.39 6.80
C ASN A 58 9.52 -4.39 5.70
N ILE A 59 8.96 -4.62 4.51
CA ILE A 59 9.07 -3.68 3.40
C ILE A 59 7.77 -2.90 3.32
N ASN A 60 7.88 -1.57 3.32
CA ASN A 60 6.76 -0.66 3.13
C ASN A 60 6.94 0.09 1.81
N ILE A 61 5.90 0.14 1.00
CA ILE A 61 5.89 0.94 -0.22
C ILE A 61 5.02 2.18 -0.03
N CYS A 62 5.40 3.27 -0.70
CA CYS A 62 4.64 4.52 -0.70
C CYS A 62 3.81 4.58 -1.96
N LEU A 63 2.51 4.28 -1.85
CA LEU A 63 1.61 4.22 -2.98
C LEU A 63 0.86 5.54 -3.13
N PRO A 64 0.93 6.20 -4.31
CA PRO A 64 0.12 7.40 -4.56
C PRO A 64 -1.36 7.11 -4.36
N ILE A 65 -2.09 8.05 -3.75
CA ILE A 65 -3.50 7.86 -3.43
C ILE A 65 -4.37 7.60 -4.66
N GLY A 66 -3.94 8.07 -5.82
CA GLY A 66 -4.64 7.83 -7.08
C GLY A 66 -4.73 6.35 -7.49
N TYR A 67 -3.92 5.48 -6.89
CA TYR A 67 -3.98 4.04 -7.13
C TYR A 67 -5.12 3.36 -6.37
N VAL A 68 -5.75 4.06 -5.43
CA VAL A 68 -6.86 3.50 -4.65
C VAL A 68 -8.15 3.62 -5.45
N LYS A 69 -8.81 2.48 -5.70
CA LYS A 69 -10.08 2.42 -6.41
C LYS A 69 -11.26 2.54 -5.44
N ALA A 70 -11.21 1.81 -4.35
CA ALA A 70 -12.30 1.76 -3.40
C ALA A 70 -11.80 1.37 -2.01
N ILE A 71 -12.50 1.84 -0.99
CA ILE A 71 -12.26 1.49 0.41
C ILE A 71 -13.58 0.97 0.99
N GLY A 72 -13.56 -0.26 1.47
CA GLY A 72 -14.68 -0.89 2.15
C GLY A 72 -14.16 -1.65 3.34
N ASP A 73 -14.39 -2.96 3.39
CA ASP A 73 -13.80 -3.83 4.41
C ASP A 73 -12.30 -4.00 4.19
N PHE A 74 -11.85 -3.74 2.97
CA PHE A 74 -10.44 -3.71 2.57
C PHE A 74 -10.26 -2.67 1.47
N VAL A 75 -9.01 -2.31 1.20
CA VAL A 75 -8.67 -1.35 0.15
C VAL A 75 -8.45 -2.11 -1.16
N THR A 76 -9.16 -1.70 -2.21
CA THR A 76 -8.98 -2.24 -3.56
C THR A 76 -8.21 -1.23 -4.40
N LEU A 77 -7.16 -1.69 -5.08
CA LEU A 77 -6.36 -0.84 -5.96
C LEU A 77 -6.89 -0.87 -7.38
N SER A 78 -6.58 0.18 -8.16
CA SER A 78 -6.97 0.29 -9.57
C SER A 78 -5.97 -0.39 -10.50
N ARG A 79 -4.91 -0.99 -9.98
CA ARG A 79 -3.86 -1.65 -10.75
C ARG A 79 -3.74 -3.11 -10.34
N LYS A 80 -3.34 -3.96 -11.29
CA LYS A 80 -2.93 -5.32 -11.01
C LYS A 80 -1.59 -5.31 -10.27
N LEU A 81 -1.23 -6.43 -9.65
CA LEU A 81 0.02 -6.53 -8.90
C LEU A 81 1.23 -6.09 -9.75
N ASP A 82 1.30 -6.53 -11.00
CA ASP A 82 2.40 -6.14 -11.90
C ASP A 82 2.52 -4.63 -12.08
N GLY A 83 1.43 -3.90 -12.00
CA GLY A 83 1.43 -2.45 -12.09
C GLY A 83 2.08 -1.76 -10.90
N LEU A 84 2.43 -2.50 -9.84
CA LEU A 84 3.05 -1.96 -8.64
C LEU A 84 4.57 -2.13 -8.62
N LYS A 85 5.16 -2.77 -9.63
CA LYS A 85 6.59 -3.08 -9.65
C LYS A 85 7.51 -1.87 -9.58
N ARG A 86 7.03 -0.71 -10.00
CA ARG A 86 7.82 0.53 -10.02
C ARG A 86 7.57 1.43 -8.81
N ILE A 87 6.67 1.03 -7.92
CA ILE A 87 6.38 1.82 -6.72
C ILE A 87 7.58 1.72 -5.77
N PRO A 88 8.13 2.86 -5.31
CA PRO A 88 9.32 2.83 -4.48
C PRO A 88 9.01 2.40 -3.05
N GLU A 89 10.02 1.84 -2.40
CA GLU A 89 9.99 1.60 -0.97
C GLU A 89 9.93 2.93 -0.23
N CYS A 90 9.17 3.00 0.86
CA CYS A 90 9.12 4.19 1.71
C CYS A 90 10.43 4.39 2.44
N LYS A 91 10.86 5.63 2.48
CA LYS A 91 12.07 6.01 3.23
C LYS A 91 11.72 6.42 4.65
#